data_17d6b21283f82e334caeef806ed46b2f
#
_entry.id   17d6b21283f82e334caeef806ed46b2f
#
_cell.length_a   1.000
_cell.length_b   1.000
_cell.length_c   1.000
_cell.angle_alpha   90.00
_cell.angle_beta   90.00
_cell.angle_gamma   90.00
#
_symmetry.space_group_name_H-M   'P 1'
#
loop_
_entity.id
_entity.type
_entity.pdbx_description
1 polymer ?
#
loop_
_entity_poly.entity_id
_entity_poly.type
_entity_poly.pdbx_seq_one_letter_code
_entity_poly.pdbx_strand_id
1 'polypeptide(L)'
;MKRFALASMAMLAACQPPSASKDAGGESSSAPVSGLERAAIESGAIPDSAHISPVGLFRRNHEAGSDSLCVMPDADGQFRFGLEAVFGEEPNCRGHGSARRAGDKLILSFKGGDRCIIVAQYDGDQVALPGVVDMACADLCEGRGSLEGVSFPRIANDAATALRARDRGGKALCEG
;
A
#
# COMPACT_ATOMS: atom_id res chain seq x y z
N MET A 1 23.46 11.32 72.81
CA MET A 1 23.29 10.15 72.02
C MET A 1 21.77 9.98 71.71
N LYS A 2 21.27 10.61 70.67
CA LYS A 2 19.86 10.43 70.24
C LYS A 2 19.85 10.32 68.72
N ARG A 3 19.46 9.14 68.24
CA ARG A 3 19.31 8.81 66.82
C ARG A 3 17.96 9.36 66.35
N PHE A 4 17.98 10.24 65.35
CA PHE A 4 16.76 10.63 64.61
C PHE A 4 16.81 9.94 63.26
N ALA A 5 15.87 9.02 63.03
CA ALA A 5 15.58 8.40 61.76
C ALA A 5 14.53 9.25 61.03
N LEU A 6 14.89 9.82 59.89
CA LEU A 6 13.92 10.43 58.96
C LEU A 6 13.51 9.39 57.95
N ALA A 7 12.24 9.04 57.97
CA ALA A 7 11.60 8.21 56.97
C ALA A 7 11.10 9.12 55.85
N SER A 8 11.70 8.98 54.66
CA SER A 8 11.20 9.60 53.41
C SER A 8 10.19 8.70 52.72
N MET A 9 8.97 9.17 52.69
CA MET A 9 7.82 8.48 52.06
C MET A 9 7.74 8.95 50.61
N ALA A 10 8.16 8.11 49.64
CA ALA A 10 8.02 8.36 48.23
C ALA A 10 6.60 7.97 47.77
N MET A 11 5.81 8.95 47.33
CA MET A 11 4.54 8.71 46.68
C MET A 11 4.80 8.37 45.20
N LEU A 12 4.57 7.10 44.82
CA LEU A 12 4.46 6.69 43.42
C LEU A 12 3.02 7.00 42.94
N ALA A 13 2.92 7.99 42.08
CA ALA A 13 1.70 8.22 41.30
C ALA A 13 1.60 7.15 40.21
N ALA A 14 0.68 6.20 40.37
CA ALA A 14 0.36 5.19 39.37
C ALA A 14 -0.51 5.85 38.29
N CYS A 15 0.02 5.99 37.07
CA CYS A 15 -0.79 6.23 35.87
C CYS A 15 -1.55 4.97 35.53
N GLN A 16 -2.86 4.94 35.78
CA GLN A 16 -3.76 3.90 35.31
C GLN A 16 -4.10 4.16 33.84
N PRO A 17 -3.91 3.18 32.93
CA PRO A 17 -4.46 3.29 31.58
C PRO A 17 -5.98 3.16 31.61
N PRO A 18 -6.71 3.85 30.73
CA PRO A 18 -8.17 3.73 30.65
C PRO A 18 -8.56 2.32 30.24
N SER A 19 -9.53 1.74 30.95
CA SER A 19 -10.09 0.42 30.69
C SER A 19 -10.74 0.38 29.31
N ALA A 20 -10.25 -0.51 28.44
CA ALA A 20 -10.85 -0.80 27.15
C ALA A 20 -12.17 -1.53 27.35
N SER A 21 -13.29 -0.92 27.01
CA SER A 21 -14.57 -1.57 26.84
C SER A 21 -14.49 -2.51 25.64
N LYS A 22 -14.75 -3.80 25.87
CA LYS A 22 -14.97 -4.79 24.83
C LYS A 22 -16.36 -4.57 24.23
N ASP A 23 -16.42 -4.00 23.04
CA ASP A 23 -17.56 -4.19 22.15
C ASP A 23 -17.07 -4.93 20.90
N ALA A 24 -17.56 -6.17 20.79
CA ALA A 24 -17.38 -7.03 19.63
C ALA A 24 -18.38 -6.59 18.56
N GLY A 25 -17.87 -5.96 17.50
CA GLY A 25 -18.62 -5.65 16.29
C GLY A 25 -17.61 -5.47 15.17
N GLY A 26 -17.46 -6.48 14.31
CA GLY A 26 -16.57 -6.43 13.16
C GLY A 26 -17.12 -5.48 12.11
N GLU A 27 -16.60 -4.26 12.09
CA GLU A 27 -16.65 -3.36 10.94
C GLU A 27 -15.23 -3.01 10.61
N SER A 28 -14.86 -3.22 9.33
CA SER A 28 -13.61 -2.71 8.75
C SER A 28 -13.66 -1.19 8.80
N SER A 29 -13.33 -0.64 9.95
CA SER A 29 -13.22 0.79 10.15
C SER A 29 -11.91 1.25 9.54
N SER A 30 -11.96 1.92 8.38
CA SER A 30 -10.92 2.86 8.00
C SER A 30 -10.66 3.74 9.21
N ALA A 31 -9.43 3.82 9.69
CA ALA A 31 -9.10 4.67 10.82
C ALA A 31 -9.62 6.10 10.51
N PRO A 32 -10.37 6.74 11.40
CA PRO A 32 -10.86 8.08 11.12
C PRO A 32 -9.68 9.01 10.87
N VAL A 33 -9.73 9.72 9.74
CA VAL A 33 -8.75 10.75 9.39
C VAL A 33 -8.55 11.65 10.61
N SER A 34 -7.31 11.81 11.05
CA SER A 34 -7.01 12.61 12.24
C SER A 34 -7.49 14.06 12.03
N GLY A 35 -7.86 14.76 13.10
CA GLY A 35 -8.30 16.17 12.98
C GLY A 35 -7.26 17.05 12.30
N LEU A 36 -5.96 16.77 12.51
CA LEU A 36 -4.87 17.49 11.88
C LEU A 36 -4.78 17.21 10.38
N GLU A 37 -4.92 15.96 9.97
CA GLU A 37 -4.91 15.55 8.57
C GLU A 37 -6.10 16.16 7.81
N ARG A 38 -7.29 16.16 8.42
CA ARG A 38 -8.46 16.83 7.84
C ARG A 38 -8.23 18.33 7.65
N ALA A 39 -7.69 19.01 8.66
CA ALA A 39 -7.37 20.44 8.55
C ALA A 39 -6.30 20.71 7.48
N ALA A 40 -5.32 19.82 7.31
CA ALA A 40 -4.31 19.92 6.26
C ALA A 40 -4.89 19.71 4.86
N ILE A 41 -5.84 18.76 4.70
CA ILE A 41 -6.59 18.58 3.45
C ILE A 41 -7.47 19.80 3.14
N GLU A 42 -8.26 20.27 4.12
CA GLU A 42 -9.14 21.44 3.97
C GLU A 42 -8.37 22.72 3.64
N SER A 43 -7.17 22.89 4.17
CA SER A 43 -6.28 24.02 3.86
C SER A 43 -5.53 23.86 2.52
N GLY A 44 -5.62 22.69 1.87
CA GLY A 44 -4.86 22.39 0.65
C GLY A 44 -3.36 22.15 0.88
N ALA A 45 -2.92 22.01 2.13
CA ALA A 45 -1.52 21.73 2.46
C ALA A 45 -1.10 20.31 2.05
N ILE A 46 -2.04 19.37 2.05
CA ILE A 46 -1.87 18.02 1.51
C ILE A 46 -3.05 17.68 0.59
N PRO A 47 -2.83 16.92 -0.48
CA PRO A 47 -3.92 16.48 -1.35
C PRO A 47 -4.80 15.45 -0.62
N ASP A 48 -6.10 15.49 -0.89
CA ASP A 48 -7.01 14.44 -0.42
C ASP A 48 -6.79 13.16 -1.23
N SER A 49 -6.01 12.26 -0.66
CA SER A 49 -5.71 10.98 -1.30
C SER A 49 -6.98 10.20 -1.65
N ALA A 50 -8.09 10.39 -0.90
CA ALA A 50 -9.37 9.74 -1.19
C ALA A 50 -10.00 10.16 -2.53
N HIS A 51 -9.59 11.24 -3.12
CA HIS A 51 -10.12 11.77 -4.38
C HIS A 51 -9.13 11.71 -5.56
N ILE A 52 -7.86 11.34 -5.32
CA ILE A 52 -6.88 11.23 -6.40
C ILE A 52 -7.10 9.91 -7.16
N SER A 53 -7.31 9.98 -8.47
CA SER A 53 -7.44 8.79 -9.32
C SER A 53 -6.16 7.94 -9.29
N PRO A 54 -6.26 6.60 -9.16
CA PRO A 54 -5.09 5.73 -9.25
C PRO A 54 -4.59 5.52 -10.68
N VAL A 55 -5.27 6.06 -11.69
CA VAL A 55 -4.86 5.93 -13.09
C VAL A 55 -3.47 6.54 -13.30
N GLY A 56 -2.61 5.81 -13.99
CA GLY A 56 -1.27 6.30 -14.31
C GLY A 56 -0.21 5.21 -14.33
N LEU A 57 1.03 5.68 -14.41
CA LEU A 57 2.22 4.83 -14.36
C LEU A 57 3.00 5.13 -13.08
N PHE A 58 3.36 4.07 -12.38
CA PHE A 58 4.19 4.07 -11.19
C PHE A 58 5.45 3.26 -11.48
N ARG A 59 6.62 3.79 -11.12
CA ARG A 59 7.89 3.11 -11.41
C ARG A 59 8.95 3.47 -10.39
N ARG A 60 9.69 2.47 -9.94
CA ARG A 60 10.89 2.62 -9.14
C ARG A 60 12.07 2.02 -9.88
N ASN A 61 13.12 2.81 -10.07
CA ASN A 61 14.39 2.33 -10.63
C ASN A 61 15.35 1.98 -9.49
N HIS A 62 16.08 0.88 -9.65
CA HIS A 62 17.09 0.40 -8.72
C HIS A 62 18.17 -0.40 -9.47
N GLU A 63 19.21 -0.83 -8.78
CA GLU A 63 20.37 -1.51 -9.42
C GLU A 63 19.99 -2.80 -10.16
N ALA A 64 18.98 -3.52 -9.68
CA ALA A 64 18.51 -4.76 -10.32
C ALA A 64 17.59 -4.52 -11.54
N GLY A 65 17.10 -3.30 -11.75
CA GLY A 65 16.20 -2.96 -12.84
C GLY A 65 15.13 -1.93 -12.49
N SER A 66 13.94 -2.10 -13.02
CA SER A 66 12.80 -1.20 -12.77
C SER A 66 11.58 -1.99 -12.36
N ASP A 67 11.02 -1.67 -11.19
CA ASP A 67 9.68 -2.11 -10.82
C ASP A 67 8.67 -1.18 -11.48
N SER A 68 7.62 -1.72 -12.04
CA SER A 68 6.59 -0.95 -12.74
C SER A 68 5.19 -1.45 -12.39
N LEU A 69 4.29 -0.50 -12.18
CA LEU A 69 2.85 -0.74 -12.03
C LEU A 69 2.12 0.26 -12.93
N CYS A 70 1.30 -0.23 -13.83
CA CYS A 70 0.37 0.60 -14.60
C CYS A 70 -1.05 0.37 -14.10
N VAL A 71 -1.85 1.43 -14.02
CA VAL A 71 -3.27 1.38 -13.66
C VAL A 71 -4.07 2.14 -14.73
N MET A 72 -5.07 1.47 -15.28
CA MET A 72 -5.92 1.98 -16.36
C MET A 72 -7.39 1.97 -15.93
N PRO A 73 -8.22 2.89 -16.44
CA PRO A 73 -9.66 2.78 -16.24
C PRO A 73 -10.19 1.48 -16.85
N ASP A 74 -11.19 0.91 -16.21
CA ASP A 74 -11.98 -0.21 -16.70
C ASP A 74 -13.48 0.09 -16.57
N ALA A 75 -14.34 -0.85 -16.95
CA ALA A 75 -15.78 -0.70 -16.82
C ALA A 75 -16.21 -0.50 -15.35
N ASP A 76 -17.38 0.08 -15.15
CA ASP A 76 -18.06 0.20 -13.85
C ASP A 76 -17.26 0.92 -12.76
N GLY A 77 -16.39 1.87 -13.14
CA GLY A 77 -15.58 2.64 -12.19
C GLY A 77 -14.47 1.85 -11.53
N GLN A 78 -14.19 0.64 -12.03
CA GLN A 78 -13.04 -0.17 -11.64
C GLN A 78 -11.82 0.19 -12.48
N PHE A 79 -10.71 -0.47 -12.19
CA PHE A 79 -9.46 -0.30 -12.89
C PHE A 79 -8.92 -1.67 -13.28
N ARG A 80 -8.18 -1.71 -14.38
CA ARG A 80 -7.28 -2.82 -14.68
C ARG A 80 -5.85 -2.41 -14.39
N PHE A 81 -5.01 -3.36 -14.02
CA PHE A 81 -3.61 -3.08 -13.72
C PHE A 81 -2.70 -4.16 -14.30
N GLY A 82 -1.44 -3.80 -14.47
CA GLY A 82 -0.34 -4.72 -14.70
C GLY A 82 0.86 -4.31 -13.86
N LEU A 83 1.58 -5.30 -13.36
CA LEU A 83 2.67 -5.13 -12.42
C LEU A 83 3.84 -6.01 -12.81
N GLU A 84 5.05 -5.46 -12.68
CA GLU A 84 6.32 -6.19 -12.72
C GLU A 84 7.24 -5.65 -11.63
N ALA A 85 7.83 -6.55 -10.83
CA ALA A 85 8.88 -6.24 -9.88
C ALA A 85 10.11 -7.12 -10.17
N VAL A 86 11.30 -6.51 -10.24
CA VAL A 86 12.54 -7.13 -10.72
C VAL A 86 13.52 -7.25 -9.55
N PHE A 87 14.10 -8.45 -9.36
CA PHE A 87 15.01 -8.75 -8.25
C PHE A 87 16.40 -9.21 -8.71
N GLY A 88 16.79 -8.89 -9.94
CA GLY A 88 18.05 -9.26 -10.54
C GLY A 88 17.91 -9.71 -11.99
N GLU A 89 18.79 -10.59 -12.45
CA GLU A 89 18.80 -11.01 -13.86
C GLU A 89 17.61 -11.91 -14.22
N GLU A 90 17.22 -12.82 -13.33
CA GLU A 90 16.15 -13.78 -13.57
C GLU A 90 14.93 -13.66 -12.64
N PRO A 91 15.06 -13.51 -11.28
CA PRO A 91 13.87 -13.49 -10.45
C PRO A 91 13.06 -12.22 -10.69
N ASN A 92 11.83 -12.39 -11.11
CA ASN A 92 10.85 -11.33 -11.22
C ASN A 92 9.49 -11.77 -10.69
N CYS A 93 8.67 -10.81 -10.29
CA CYS A 93 7.26 -11.03 -10.00
C CYS A 93 6.45 -10.29 -11.05
N ARG A 94 5.48 -10.96 -11.64
CA ARG A 94 4.64 -10.38 -12.68
C ARG A 94 3.19 -10.77 -12.48
N GLY A 95 2.30 -9.81 -12.71
CA GLY A 95 0.88 -10.09 -12.67
C GLY A 95 0.05 -8.96 -13.26
N HIS A 96 -1.18 -9.29 -13.60
CA HIS A 96 -2.16 -8.34 -14.06
C HIS A 96 -3.55 -8.72 -13.52
N GLY A 97 -4.49 -7.81 -13.58
CA GLY A 97 -5.83 -8.09 -13.09
C GLY A 97 -6.70 -6.87 -12.99
N SER A 98 -7.68 -6.94 -12.10
CA SER A 98 -8.56 -5.82 -11.77
C SER A 98 -8.14 -5.16 -10.46
N ALA A 99 -8.34 -3.85 -10.40
CA ALA A 99 -8.12 -3.09 -9.19
C ALA A 99 -9.38 -2.32 -8.83
N ARG A 100 -9.62 -2.13 -7.52
CA ARG A 100 -10.65 -1.23 -7.03
C ARG A 100 -10.11 -0.38 -5.89
N ARG A 101 -10.61 0.81 -5.79
CA ARG A 101 -10.23 1.71 -4.73
C ARG A 101 -11.15 1.55 -3.51
N ALA A 102 -10.59 1.67 -2.32
CA ALA A 102 -11.31 1.69 -1.05
C ALA A 102 -10.59 2.66 -0.09
N GLY A 103 -11.01 3.93 -0.09
CA GLY A 103 -10.35 4.99 0.67
C GLY A 103 -8.89 5.18 0.23
N ASP A 104 -7.97 5.04 1.17
CA ASP A 104 -6.52 5.08 1.01
C ASP A 104 -5.90 3.72 0.57
N LYS A 105 -6.74 2.78 0.16
CA LYS A 105 -6.29 1.46 -0.32
C LYS A 105 -6.59 1.26 -1.80
N LEU A 106 -5.71 0.53 -2.45
CA LEU A 106 -5.90 -0.03 -3.78
C LEU A 106 -5.89 -1.55 -3.66
N ILE A 107 -7.04 -2.18 -3.93
CA ILE A 107 -7.21 -3.61 -3.82
C ILE A 107 -6.93 -4.21 -5.19
N LEU A 108 -5.84 -4.95 -5.29
CA LEU A 108 -5.35 -5.60 -6.51
C LEU A 108 -5.78 -7.05 -6.52
N SER A 109 -6.65 -7.44 -7.46
CA SER A 109 -7.10 -8.82 -7.66
C SER A 109 -6.44 -9.37 -8.92
N PHE A 110 -5.52 -10.30 -8.75
CA PHE A 110 -4.73 -10.87 -9.85
C PHE A 110 -5.51 -11.93 -10.62
N LYS A 111 -5.29 -11.96 -11.94
CA LYS A 111 -5.78 -13.02 -12.83
C LYS A 111 -4.74 -14.13 -12.91
N GLY A 112 -5.18 -15.37 -12.94
CA GLY A 112 -4.34 -16.54 -13.19
C GLY A 112 -3.63 -17.15 -11.98
N GLY A 113 -3.67 -16.49 -10.82
CA GLY A 113 -3.30 -17.10 -9.54
C GLY A 113 -4.56 -17.44 -8.75
N ASP A 114 -4.59 -18.57 -8.07
CA ASP A 114 -5.73 -18.99 -7.26
C ASP A 114 -5.97 -17.99 -6.12
N ARG A 115 -6.74 -16.91 -6.43
CA ARG A 115 -7.23 -15.92 -5.46
C ARG A 115 -6.17 -15.00 -4.85
N CYS A 116 -5.08 -14.69 -5.55
CA CYS A 116 -4.18 -13.65 -5.05
C CYS A 116 -4.88 -12.28 -5.03
N ILE A 117 -5.00 -11.73 -3.85
CA ILE A 117 -5.51 -10.37 -3.61
C ILE A 117 -4.50 -9.64 -2.73
N ILE A 118 -4.03 -8.50 -3.19
CA ILE A 118 -3.13 -7.64 -2.41
C ILE A 118 -3.85 -6.32 -2.09
N VAL A 119 -3.91 -5.97 -0.81
CA VAL A 119 -4.42 -4.67 -0.34
C VAL A 119 -3.24 -3.74 -0.18
N ALA A 120 -3.00 -2.93 -1.20
CA ALA A 120 -1.92 -1.95 -1.22
C ALA A 120 -2.35 -0.64 -0.56
N GLN A 121 -1.41 0.05 0.09
CA GLN A 121 -1.59 1.43 0.51
C GLN A 121 -1.46 2.34 -0.71
N TYR A 122 -2.33 3.36 -0.81
CA TYR A 122 -2.32 4.35 -1.88
C TYR A 122 -2.58 5.75 -1.34
N ASP A 123 -1.60 6.63 -1.46
CA ASP A 123 -1.64 8.01 -0.96
C ASP A 123 -1.79 9.08 -2.06
N GLY A 124 -1.91 8.65 -3.31
CA GLY A 124 -1.94 9.54 -4.48
C GLY A 124 -0.62 9.56 -5.25
N ASP A 125 0.51 9.50 -4.57
CA ASP A 125 1.84 9.58 -5.17
C ASP A 125 2.59 8.24 -5.19
N GLN A 126 2.09 7.26 -4.46
CA GLN A 126 2.72 5.95 -4.35
C GLN A 126 1.67 4.86 -4.15
N VAL A 127 1.98 3.68 -4.70
CA VAL A 127 1.33 2.42 -4.33
C VAL A 127 2.35 1.58 -3.57
N ALA A 128 2.08 1.26 -2.31
CA ALA A 128 2.95 0.44 -1.47
C ALA A 128 2.27 -0.88 -1.12
N LEU A 129 2.91 -1.99 -1.46
CA LEU A 129 2.44 -3.33 -1.11
C LEU A 129 2.74 -3.62 0.37
N PRO A 130 1.93 -4.45 1.04
CA PRO A 130 2.14 -4.78 2.45
C PRO A 130 3.43 -5.58 2.65
N GLY A 131 3.98 -5.51 3.86
CA GLY A 131 5.19 -6.27 4.24
C GLY A 131 4.97 -7.78 4.35
N VAL A 132 3.72 -8.23 4.27
CA VAL A 132 3.34 -9.65 4.18
C VAL A 132 2.23 -9.77 3.15
N VAL A 133 2.39 -10.68 2.20
CA VAL A 133 1.38 -11.03 1.20
C VAL A 133 0.91 -12.47 1.39
N ASP A 134 -0.30 -12.77 0.93
CA ASP A 134 -0.86 -14.12 0.99
C ASP A 134 0.00 -15.11 0.19
N MET A 135 0.12 -16.33 0.68
CA MET A 135 0.81 -17.42 -0.01
C MET A 135 0.23 -17.72 -1.40
N ALA A 136 -1.05 -17.44 -1.63
CA ALA A 136 -1.68 -17.53 -2.95
C ALA A 136 -1.05 -16.58 -3.99
N CYS A 137 -0.23 -15.62 -3.56
CA CYS A 137 0.48 -14.70 -4.44
C CYS A 137 1.89 -15.18 -4.81
N ALA A 138 2.37 -16.28 -4.24
CA ALA A 138 3.71 -16.79 -4.48
C ALA A 138 3.94 -17.14 -5.97
N ASP A 139 2.91 -17.67 -6.64
CA ASP A 139 2.98 -18.05 -8.06
C ASP A 139 3.12 -16.87 -9.03
N LEU A 140 2.98 -15.64 -8.54
CA LEU A 140 3.28 -14.43 -9.32
C LEU A 140 4.79 -14.19 -9.48
N CYS A 141 5.61 -14.88 -8.68
CA CYS A 141 7.02 -14.65 -8.58
C CYS A 141 7.83 -15.86 -9.04
N GLU A 142 8.90 -15.61 -9.78
CA GLU A 142 9.88 -16.62 -10.14
C GLU A 142 11.03 -16.65 -9.12
N GLY A 143 11.54 -17.82 -8.84
CA GLY A 143 12.70 -18.04 -7.96
C GLY A 143 12.47 -17.53 -6.53
N ARG A 144 13.27 -16.54 -6.11
CA ARG A 144 13.21 -15.93 -4.77
C ARG A 144 12.58 -14.55 -4.76
N GLY A 145 11.89 -14.17 -5.84
CA GLY A 145 11.17 -12.92 -5.88
C GLY A 145 10.06 -12.85 -4.84
N SER A 146 9.77 -11.68 -4.31
CA SER A 146 8.64 -11.43 -3.42
C SER A 146 8.05 -10.06 -3.66
N LEU A 147 6.73 -9.97 -3.63
CA LEU A 147 6.02 -8.69 -3.70
C LEU A 147 5.92 -7.98 -2.34
N GLU A 148 6.39 -8.60 -1.27
CA GLU A 148 6.35 -8.04 0.08
C GLU A 148 7.14 -6.74 0.19
N GLY A 149 6.48 -5.68 0.68
CA GLY A 149 7.10 -4.37 0.89
C GLY A 149 7.52 -3.62 -0.37
N VAL A 150 7.18 -4.12 -1.57
CA VAL A 150 7.48 -3.42 -2.83
C VAL A 150 6.65 -2.15 -2.90
N SER A 151 7.27 -1.05 -3.33
CA SER A 151 6.61 0.23 -3.50
C SER A 151 6.86 0.80 -4.89
N PHE A 152 5.85 1.45 -5.42
CA PHE A 152 5.84 2.02 -6.76
C PHE A 152 5.50 3.51 -6.66
N PRO A 153 6.47 4.42 -6.70
CA PRO A 153 6.22 5.85 -6.77
C PRO A 153 5.59 6.22 -8.12
N ARG A 154 4.71 7.21 -8.11
CA ARG A 154 4.04 7.72 -9.31
C ARG A 154 5.02 8.48 -10.19
N ILE A 155 5.03 8.20 -11.48
CA ILE A 155 5.78 8.97 -12.47
C ILE A 155 4.89 9.66 -13.50
N ALA A 156 3.64 9.20 -13.67
CA ALA A 156 2.65 9.86 -14.52
C ALA A 156 1.23 9.56 -14.03
N ASN A 157 0.33 10.52 -14.19
CA ASN A 157 -1.06 10.44 -13.75
C ASN A 157 -2.07 10.36 -14.91
N ASP A 158 -1.62 9.91 -16.08
CA ASP A 158 -2.44 9.81 -17.28
C ASP A 158 -2.46 8.40 -17.86
N ALA A 159 -3.60 8.03 -18.46
CA ALA A 159 -3.83 6.74 -19.05
C ALA A 159 -2.94 6.48 -20.28
N ALA A 160 -2.61 7.53 -21.04
CA ALA A 160 -1.82 7.36 -22.26
C ALA A 160 -0.39 6.93 -21.95
N THR A 161 0.21 7.46 -20.88
CA THR A 161 1.53 7.02 -20.40
C THR A 161 1.46 5.62 -19.80
N ALA A 162 0.42 5.31 -19.01
CA ALA A 162 0.20 3.97 -18.45
C ALA A 162 0.07 2.91 -19.56
N LEU A 163 -0.66 3.20 -20.63
CA LEU A 163 -0.85 2.29 -21.77
C LEU A 163 0.45 1.98 -22.52
N ARG A 164 1.40 2.91 -22.54
CA ARG A 164 2.71 2.70 -23.15
C ARG A 164 3.69 1.93 -22.29
N ALA A 165 3.34 1.65 -21.04
CA ALA A 165 4.20 0.89 -20.14
C ALA A 165 4.48 -0.51 -20.71
N ARG A 166 5.73 -0.91 -20.63
CA ARG A 166 6.19 -2.23 -21.08
C ARG A 166 6.89 -2.93 -19.92
N ASP A 167 6.74 -4.24 -19.91
CA ASP A 167 7.52 -5.10 -19.04
C ASP A 167 8.96 -5.22 -19.57
N ARG A 168 9.83 -5.90 -18.83
CA ARG A 168 11.22 -6.16 -19.21
C ARG A 168 11.34 -6.90 -20.55
N GLY A 169 10.35 -7.72 -20.91
CA GLY A 169 10.29 -8.45 -22.19
C GLY A 169 9.72 -7.61 -23.36
N GLY A 170 9.38 -6.34 -23.14
CA GLY A 170 8.80 -5.45 -24.15
C GLY A 170 7.31 -5.64 -24.39
N LYS A 171 6.63 -6.53 -23.63
CA LYS A 171 5.18 -6.69 -23.73
C LYS A 171 4.47 -5.54 -23.00
N ALA A 172 3.28 -5.19 -23.47
CA ALA A 172 2.45 -4.20 -22.79
C ALA A 172 2.10 -4.65 -21.35
N LEU A 173 2.37 -3.78 -20.40
CA LEU A 173 2.20 -4.12 -18.98
C LEU A 173 0.72 -4.11 -18.56
N CYS A 174 -0.07 -3.16 -19.08
CA CYS A 174 -1.50 -2.99 -18.78
C CYS A 174 -2.45 -3.69 -19.77
N GLU A 175 -1.93 -4.40 -20.75
CA GLU A 175 -2.73 -5.22 -21.66
C GLU A 175 -2.74 -6.66 -21.14
N GLY A 176 -3.79 -7.03 -20.46
CA GLY A 176 -4.05 -8.37 -19.95
C GLY A 176 -5.46 -8.81 -20.23
#